data_b432c5baecaa91a2f38e2a1c441d7032
#
_entry.id   b432c5baecaa91a2f38e2a1c441d7032
#
_cell.length_a   1.000
_cell.length_b   1.000
_cell.length_c   1.000
_cell.angle_alpha   90.00
_cell.angle_beta   90.00
_cell.angle_gamma   90.00
#
_symmetry.space_group_name_H-M   'P 1'
#
loop_
_entity.id
_entity.type
_entity.pdbx_description
1 polymer ?
#
loop_
_entity_poly.entity_id
_entity_poly.type
_entity_poly.pdbx_seq_one_letter_code
_entity_poly.pdbx_strand_id
1 'polypeptide(L)'
;MLTKQEYAALSNFRSQLARFMRFGEGAARAAGITPKQYLLLLHICGTPDRDWASVGELAERLQSSAHGTVGLVNRCNAAHLVTKRRNGDDARLVEVRATALGRKLVERIATRHRSELQSLREVFRVTHVS
;
A
#
# COMPACT_ATOMS: atom_id res chain seq x y z
N MET A 1 -19.97 -21.14 -17.86
CA MET A 1 -20.55 -21.32 -16.52
C MET A 1 -19.48 -21.75 -15.54
N LEU A 2 -19.48 -21.17 -14.36
CA LEU A 2 -18.50 -21.52 -13.33
C LEU A 2 -18.90 -22.80 -12.61
N THR A 3 -17.91 -23.61 -12.28
CA THR A 3 -18.11 -24.82 -11.47
C THR A 3 -18.23 -24.43 -9.99
N LYS A 4 -18.72 -25.36 -9.17
CA LYS A 4 -18.77 -25.18 -7.72
C LYS A 4 -17.37 -24.95 -7.15
N GLN A 5 -16.37 -25.63 -7.68
CA GLN A 5 -14.97 -25.47 -7.25
C GLN A 5 -14.43 -24.09 -7.57
N GLU A 6 -14.79 -23.54 -8.71
CA GLU A 6 -14.37 -22.19 -9.07
C GLU A 6 -15.02 -21.13 -8.18
N TYR A 7 -16.31 -21.29 -7.86
CA TYR A 7 -16.97 -20.42 -6.88
C TYR A 7 -16.29 -20.50 -5.51
N ALA A 8 -15.99 -21.71 -5.06
CA ALA A 8 -15.33 -21.91 -3.76
C ALA A 8 -13.93 -21.27 -3.74
N ALA A 9 -13.17 -21.40 -4.83
CA ALA A 9 -11.84 -20.82 -4.94
C ALA A 9 -11.90 -19.29 -4.84
N LEU A 10 -12.85 -18.67 -5.57
CA LEU A 10 -13.03 -17.22 -5.51
C LEU A 10 -13.45 -16.76 -4.11
N SER A 11 -14.39 -17.50 -3.51
CA SER A 11 -14.87 -17.18 -2.16
C SER A 11 -13.72 -17.24 -1.14
N ASN A 12 -12.94 -18.30 -1.18
CA ASN A 12 -11.83 -18.49 -0.26
C ASN A 12 -10.75 -17.42 -0.44
N PHE A 13 -10.40 -17.11 -1.69
CA PHE A 13 -9.41 -16.08 -1.99
C PHE A 13 -9.85 -14.73 -1.44
N ARG A 14 -11.10 -14.34 -1.72
CA ARG A 14 -11.60 -13.05 -1.26
C ARG A 14 -11.70 -12.97 0.26
N SER A 15 -12.10 -14.07 0.91
CA SER A 15 -12.15 -14.12 2.37
C SER A 15 -10.77 -13.91 2.99
N GLN A 16 -9.77 -14.58 2.46
CA GLN A 16 -8.39 -14.45 2.95
C GLN A 16 -7.81 -13.07 2.65
N LEU A 17 -8.11 -12.53 1.47
CA LEU A 17 -7.69 -11.19 1.11
C LEU A 17 -8.30 -10.15 2.08
N ALA A 18 -9.58 -10.30 2.40
CA ALA A 18 -10.25 -9.42 3.35
C ALA A 18 -9.60 -9.48 4.74
N ARG A 19 -9.22 -10.65 5.21
CA ARG A 19 -8.50 -10.81 6.48
C ARG A 19 -7.14 -10.11 6.45
N PHE A 20 -6.41 -10.28 5.35
CA PHE A 20 -5.11 -9.65 5.18
C PHE A 20 -5.24 -8.12 5.22
N MET A 21 -6.21 -7.57 4.50
CA MET A 21 -6.44 -6.13 4.47
C MET A 21 -6.88 -5.60 5.83
N ARG A 22 -7.77 -6.31 6.52
CA ARG A 22 -8.21 -5.92 7.87
C ARG A 22 -7.06 -5.93 8.86
N PHE A 23 -6.19 -6.93 8.78
CA PHE A 23 -5.01 -6.99 9.64
C PHE A 23 -4.13 -5.76 9.43
N GLY A 24 -3.89 -5.37 8.17
CA GLY A 24 -3.09 -4.19 7.86
C GLY A 24 -3.72 -2.89 8.35
N GLU A 25 -5.03 -2.77 8.23
CA GLU A 25 -5.76 -1.60 8.74
C GLU A 25 -5.61 -1.47 10.25
N GLY A 26 -5.77 -2.58 10.97
CA GLY A 26 -5.60 -2.61 12.42
C GLY A 26 -4.17 -2.29 12.85
N ALA A 27 -3.19 -2.81 12.14
CA ALA A 27 -1.78 -2.55 12.44
C ALA A 27 -1.42 -1.07 12.20
N ALA A 28 -1.96 -0.47 11.14
CA ALA A 28 -1.75 0.96 10.86
C ALA A 28 -2.34 1.82 11.98
N ARG A 29 -3.58 1.55 12.37
CA ARG A 29 -4.24 2.31 13.45
C ARG A 29 -3.52 2.14 14.78
N ALA A 30 -3.03 0.95 15.07
CA ALA A 30 -2.24 0.70 16.29
C ALA A 30 -0.93 1.49 16.29
N ALA A 31 -0.38 1.78 15.12
CA ALA A 31 0.83 2.61 14.97
C ALA A 31 0.50 4.12 14.93
N GLY A 32 -0.76 4.50 15.00
CA GLY A 32 -1.18 5.89 15.07
C GLY A 32 -1.36 6.58 13.71
N ILE A 33 -1.47 5.82 12.62
CA ILE A 33 -1.70 6.38 11.29
C ILE A 33 -2.92 5.70 10.65
N THR A 34 -3.45 6.32 9.59
CA THR A 34 -4.58 5.72 8.87
C THR A 34 -4.10 4.61 7.94
N PRO A 35 -4.98 3.68 7.56
CA PRO A 35 -4.63 2.66 6.57
C PRO A 35 -4.12 3.23 5.26
N LYS A 36 -4.71 4.31 4.77
CA LYS A 36 -4.26 4.95 3.52
C LYS A 36 -2.90 5.60 3.65
N GLN A 37 -2.59 6.20 4.80
CA GLN A 37 -1.25 6.74 5.06
C GLN A 37 -0.21 5.62 5.05
N TYR A 38 -0.52 4.49 5.66
CA TYR A 38 0.35 3.32 5.62
C TYR A 38 0.60 2.86 4.19
N LEU A 39 -0.46 2.72 3.40
CA LEU A 39 -0.32 2.26 2.01
C LEU A 39 0.52 3.22 1.18
N LEU A 40 0.33 4.52 1.35
CA LEU A 40 1.15 5.51 0.65
C LEU A 40 2.64 5.32 0.98
N LEU A 41 2.96 5.20 2.26
CA LEU A 41 4.35 4.99 2.70
C LEU A 41 4.92 3.67 2.15
N LEU A 42 4.12 2.62 2.19
CA LEU A 42 4.53 1.32 1.68
C LEU A 42 4.88 1.38 0.19
N HIS A 43 4.05 2.06 -0.59
CA HIS A 43 4.29 2.18 -2.04
C HIS A 43 5.52 3.04 -2.35
N ILE A 44 5.78 4.08 -1.56
CA ILE A 44 7.01 4.86 -1.71
C ILE A 44 8.23 3.98 -1.43
N CYS A 45 8.22 3.29 -0.30
CA CYS A 45 9.35 2.44 0.11
C CYS A 45 9.53 1.23 -0.80
N GLY A 46 8.47 0.78 -1.46
CA GLY A 46 8.51 -0.34 -2.39
C GLY A 46 8.82 0.04 -3.83
N THR A 47 9.07 1.30 -4.12
CA THR A 47 9.41 1.73 -5.48
C THR A 47 10.83 1.25 -5.81
N PRO A 48 11.02 0.47 -6.90
CA PRO A 48 12.34 -0.02 -7.26
C PRO A 48 13.28 1.10 -7.70
N ASP A 49 14.55 0.93 -7.40
CA ASP A 49 15.66 1.74 -7.92
C ASP A 49 15.71 3.20 -7.48
N ARG A 50 14.84 3.60 -6.57
CA ARG A 50 14.84 4.96 -6.02
C ARG A 50 14.05 5.01 -4.71
N ASP A 51 14.19 6.10 -3.98
CA ASP A 51 13.55 6.27 -2.67
C ASP A 51 12.44 7.33 -2.70
N TRP A 52 11.87 7.57 -3.87
CA TRP A 52 10.73 8.46 -4.07
C TRP A 52 9.79 7.88 -5.11
N ALA A 53 8.55 8.34 -5.09
CA ALA A 53 7.57 8.04 -6.10
C ALA A 53 6.86 9.33 -6.50
N SER A 54 6.40 9.41 -7.74
CA SER A 54 5.59 10.53 -8.18
C SER A 54 4.14 10.35 -7.71
N VAL A 55 3.40 11.45 -7.68
CA VAL A 55 1.96 11.41 -7.35
C VAL A 55 1.22 10.48 -8.32
N GLY A 56 1.55 10.53 -9.61
CA GLY A 56 0.92 9.67 -10.61
C GLY A 56 1.19 8.19 -10.37
N GLU A 57 2.42 7.84 -10.03
CA GLU A 57 2.77 6.46 -9.68
C GLU A 57 2.05 5.98 -8.44
N LEU A 58 1.93 6.84 -7.44
CA LEU A 58 1.22 6.51 -6.21
C LEU A 58 -0.28 6.34 -6.45
N ALA A 59 -0.87 7.20 -7.28
CA ALA A 59 -2.27 7.08 -7.65
C ALA A 59 -2.55 5.73 -8.32
N GLU A 60 -1.67 5.32 -9.23
CA GLU A 60 -1.78 4.03 -9.90
C GLU A 60 -1.70 2.87 -8.91
N ARG A 61 -0.71 2.89 -8.01
CA ARG A 61 -0.56 1.84 -7.00
C ARG A 61 -1.75 1.76 -6.05
N LEU A 62 -2.29 2.91 -5.66
CA LEU A 62 -3.43 2.99 -4.75
C LEU A 62 -4.76 2.74 -5.46
N GLN A 63 -4.77 2.67 -6.78
CA GLN A 63 -6.01 2.60 -7.57
C GLN A 63 -6.95 3.74 -7.17
N SER A 64 -6.41 4.93 -7.11
CA SER A 64 -7.07 6.14 -6.63
C SER A 64 -6.94 7.23 -7.69
N SER A 65 -7.80 8.25 -7.62
CA SER A 65 -7.69 9.39 -8.51
C SER A 65 -6.44 10.22 -8.18
N ALA A 66 -5.95 10.96 -9.17
CA ALA A 66 -4.82 11.87 -8.94
C ALA A 66 -5.17 12.91 -7.87
N HIS A 67 -6.39 13.45 -7.91
CA HIS A 67 -6.86 14.44 -6.94
C HIS A 67 -6.90 13.88 -5.52
N GLY A 68 -7.45 12.67 -5.36
CA GLY A 68 -7.50 12.01 -4.04
C GLY A 68 -6.11 11.70 -3.52
N THR A 69 -5.19 11.33 -4.41
CA THR A 69 -3.80 11.04 -4.04
C THR A 69 -3.06 12.30 -3.59
N VAL A 70 -3.28 13.43 -4.28
CA VAL A 70 -2.71 14.72 -3.85
C VAL A 70 -3.17 15.05 -2.43
N GLY A 71 -4.47 14.88 -2.15
CA GLY A 71 -5.00 15.12 -0.81
C GLY A 71 -4.34 14.24 0.24
N LEU A 72 -4.15 12.95 -0.06
CA LEU A 72 -3.49 12.03 0.85
C LEU A 72 -2.03 12.41 1.08
N VAL A 73 -1.30 12.77 0.02
CA VAL A 73 0.09 13.23 0.12
C VAL A 73 0.17 14.47 1.01
N ASN A 74 -0.75 15.42 0.83
CA ASN A 74 -0.76 16.63 1.64
C ASN A 74 -1.02 16.32 3.12
N ARG A 75 -1.92 15.39 3.42
CA ARG A 75 -2.16 14.95 4.80
C ARG A 75 -0.94 14.27 5.40
N CYS A 76 -0.26 13.43 4.63
CA CYS A 76 0.98 12.80 5.09
C CYS A 76 2.10 13.82 5.30
N ASN A 77 2.19 14.82 4.42
CA ASN A 77 3.16 15.90 4.59
C ASN A 77 2.89 16.71 5.85
N ALA A 78 1.64 17.03 6.11
CA ALA A 78 1.24 17.74 7.34
C ALA A 78 1.55 16.93 8.61
N ALA A 79 1.48 15.61 8.52
CA ALA A 79 1.80 14.71 9.62
C ALA A 79 3.30 14.36 9.70
N HIS A 80 4.15 14.99 8.90
CA HIS A 80 5.60 14.77 8.84
C HIS A 80 6.00 13.35 8.44
N LEU A 81 5.12 12.66 7.71
CA LEU A 81 5.38 11.29 7.24
C LEU A 81 6.11 11.27 5.89
N VAL A 82 5.86 12.29 5.08
CA VAL A 82 6.52 12.43 3.77
C VAL A 82 6.96 13.88 3.57
N THR A 83 7.87 14.06 2.61
CA THR A 83 8.20 15.36 2.03
C THR A 83 7.86 15.30 0.54
N LYS A 84 7.65 16.46 -0.05
CA LYS A 84 7.40 16.55 -1.49
C LYS A 84 8.22 17.69 -2.09
N ARG A 85 8.70 17.47 -3.31
CA ARG A 85 9.49 18.48 -4.02
C ARG A 85 9.36 18.24 -5.51
N ARG A 86 9.51 19.31 -6.30
CA ARG A 86 9.51 19.17 -7.75
C ARG A 86 10.79 18.46 -8.20
N ASN A 87 10.65 17.58 -9.21
CA ASN A 87 11.80 16.91 -9.80
C ASN A 87 12.69 17.93 -10.50
N GLY A 88 14.02 17.80 -10.34
CA GLY A 88 14.97 18.72 -10.93
C GLY A 88 15.02 18.68 -12.45
N ASP A 89 14.76 17.51 -13.04
CA ASP A 89 14.83 17.31 -14.50
C ASP A 89 13.47 17.52 -15.17
N ASP A 90 12.37 17.27 -14.44
CA ASP A 90 11.01 17.42 -14.96
C ASP A 90 10.13 18.07 -13.91
N ALA A 91 9.90 19.37 -14.05
CA ALA A 91 9.13 20.16 -13.11
C ALA A 91 7.64 19.76 -13.03
N ARG A 92 7.17 18.94 -13.98
CA ARG A 92 5.80 18.38 -13.92
C ARG A 92 5.67 17.26 -12.91
N LEU A 93 6.78 16.64 -12.52
CA LEU A 93 6.80 15.55 -11.54
C LEU A 93 7.02 16.11 -10.14
N VAL A 94 6.19 15.65 -9.21
CA VAL A 94 6.38 15.91 -7.80
C VAL A 94 6.90 14.61 -7.16
N GLU A 95 8.11 14.68 -6.60
CA GLU A 95 8.71 13.56 -5.88
C GLU A 95 8.19 13.53 -4.46
N VAL A 96 7.69 12.38 -4.05
CA VAL A 96 7.21 12.15 -2.68
C VAL A 96 8.16 11.15 -2.02
N ARG A 97 8.75 11.55 -0.90
CA ARG A 97 9.71 10.73 -0.14
C ARG A 97 9.19 10.50 1.25
N ALA A 98 9.44 9.32 1.79
CA ALA A 98 9.17 9.06 3.19
C ALA A 98 10.22 9.77 4.05
N THR A 99 9.78 10.39 5.14
CA THR A 99 10.68 10.93 6.16
C THR A 99 11.24 9.78 7.01
N ALA A 100 12.20 10.07 7.88
CA ALA A 100 12.70 9.10 8.86
C ALA A 100 11.56 8.56 9.72
N LEU A 101 10.63 9.42 10.15
CA LEU A 101 9.45 9.00 10.91
C LEU A 101 8.56 8.08 10.07
N GLY A 102 8.29 8.46 8.82
CA GLY A 102 7.47 7.65 7.92
C GLY A 102 8.06 6.27 7.70
N ARG A 103 9.36 6.18 7.45
CA ARG A 103 10.05 4.90 7.28
C ARG A 103 9.97 4.02 8.52
N LYS A 104 10.16 4.62 9.69
CA LYS A 104 10.08 3.90 10.96
C LYS A 104 8.71 3.28 11.17
N LEU A 105 7.66 4.05 10.88
CA LEU A 105 6.29 3.57 11.03
C LEU A 105 5.95 2.48 10.03
N VAL A 106 6.30 2.67 8.76
CA VAL A 106 6.00 1.64 7.74
C VAL A 106 6.78 0.36 8.02
N GLU A 107 8.01 0.45 8.47
CA GLU A 107 8.81 -0.73 8.82
C GLU A 107 8.15 -1.51 9.96
N ARG A 108 7.71 -0.80 11.00
CA ARG A 108 7.02 -1.43 12.14
C ARG A 108 5.77 -2.19 11.70
N ILE A 109 4.96 -1.56 10.87
CA ILE A 109 3.70 -2.16 10.38
C ILE A 109 3.99 -3.31 9.43
N ALA A 110 4.91 -3.11 8.47
CA ALA A 110 5.24 -4.11 7.46
C ALA A 110 5.88 -5.35 8.08
N THR A 111 6.66 -5.18 9.14
CA THR A 111 7.25 -6.31 9.86
C THR A 111 6.17 -7.21 10.44
N ARG A 112 5.10 -6.63 10.97
CA ARG A 112 3.95 -7.41 11.46
C ARG A 112 3.25 -8.14 10.32
N HIS A 113 3.14 -7.49 9.15
CA HIS A 113 2.50 -8.06 7.96
C HIS A 113 3.28 -9.22 7.35
N ARG A 114 4.60 -9.26 7.54
CA ARG A 114 5.43 -10.28 6.90
C ARG A 114 5.01 -11.70 7.30
N SER A 115 4.73 -11.91 8.58
CA SER A 115 4.25 -13.21 9.05
C SER A 115 2.91 -13.56 8.46
N GLU A 116 2.00 -12.58 8.40
CA GLU A 116 0.68 -12.77 7.83
C GLU A 116 0.77 -13.10 6.33
N LEU A 117 1.61 -12.41 5.60
CA LEU A 117 1.82 -12.66 4.18
C LEU A 117 2.37 -14.06 3.94
N GLN A 118 3.30 -14.51 4.77
CA GLN A 118 3.87 -15.85 4.66
C GLN A 118 2.80 -16.92 4.88
N SER A 119 1.92 -16.73 5.86
CA SER A 119 0.84 -17.68 6.14
C SER A 119 -0.20 -17.71 5.03
N LEU A 120 -0.31 -16.64 4.24
CA LEU A 120 -1.27 -16.53 3.14
C LEU A 120 -0.67 -16.88 1.79
N ARG A 121 0.60 -17.29 1.73
CA ARG A 121 1.29 -17.53 0.48
C ARG A 121 0.55 -18.49 -0.44
N GLU A 122 0.00 -19.57 0.09
CA GLU A 122 -0.75 -20.53 -0.72
C GLU A 122 -2.09 -19.99 -1.17
N VAL A 123 -2.68 -19.07 -0.41
CA VAL A 123 -3.98 -18.49 -0.72
C VAL A 123 -3.91 -17.58 -1.94
N PHE A 124 -2.77 -16.92 -2.17
CA PHE A 124 -2.58 -16.07 -3.34
C PHE A 124 -2.34 -16.87 -4.63
N ARG A 125 -2.24 -18.17 -4.54
CA ARG A 125 -2.29 -19.04 -5.71
C ARG A 125 -3.74 -19.32 -6.03
N VAL A 126 -4.13 -19.01 -7.24
CA VAL A 126 -5.49 -19.27 -7.70
C VAL A 126 -5.52 -20.67 -8.29
N THR A 127 -6.26 -21.56 -7.64
CA THR A 127 -6.43 -22.95 -8.07
C THR A 127 -7.85 -23.12 -8.64
N HIS A 128 -8.04 -24.15 -9.43
CA HIS A 128 -9.35 -24.50 -10.01
C HIS A 128 -9.91 -23.43 -10.94
N VAL A 129 -9.06 -22.64 -11.54
CA VAL A 129 -9.45 -21.67 -12.57
C VAL A 129 -8.89 -22.11 -13.89
N SER A 130 -9.77 -22.20 -14.87
CA SER A 130 -9.37 -22.59 -16.23
C SER A 130 -8.91 -21.41 -17.07
#